data_0831ed642d11bfdeab3afb906e174b1c
#
_entry.id   0831ed642d11bfdeab3afb906e174b1c
#
_cell.length_a   1.000
_cell.length_b   1.000
_cell.length_c   1.000
_cell.angle_alpha   90.00
_cell.angle_beta   90.00
_cell.angle_gamma   90.00
#
_symmetry.space_group_name_H-M   'P 1'
#
loop_
_entity.id
_entity.type
_entity.pdbx_description
1 polymer ?
#
loop_
_entity_poly.entity_id
_entity_poly.type
_entity_poly.pdbx_seq_one_letter_code
_entity_poly.pdbx_strand_id
1 'polypeptide(L)'
;MRQEGFFVIADLSGYTRLLTQSELEQAQAVVRNLLSTLLEQTRPPLIVSRLEGDAIFSYAPEGSFLQGQTLHESLENMYCAFRRALEQEERNTGCDCQACSIRPTLDLKVIVHHGQYVVEKVGQTQVLHGADVIVAHRLLKNSIAESTGIQAYLFFTESAAKAMALGSLVETMRLHTETYEHLGEVKGYVCDLHPVWERERQKGRILVEPDDDLWFAYEVEVPVPPALAWDYLHMPEKKRQWLQLDGIRVTSLRKGRVGAGTVHQCVQGRQTWRHFFVDWRPFEYATAEYLLPLRGISRITLALTPRESGTRVCVRLAKPQGSRQLQTAIIRGFMAPLRSEIETGWRKGLLNLREIIEADIAAGRILTHTEQRRAQAA
;
A
#
# COMPACT_ATOMS: atom_id res chain seq x y z
N MET A 1 16.93 11.60 -20.74
CA MET A 1 17.63 12.01 -19.51
C MET A 1 17.73 10.79 -18.59
N ARG A 2 18.83 10.65 -17.84
CA ARG A 2 19.02 9.57 -16.86
C ARG A 2 18.09 9.82 -15.67
N GLN A 3 17.34 8.82 -15.28
CA GLN A 3 16.39 8.82 -14.16
C GLN A 3 16.75 7.74 -13.16
N GLU A 4 16.21 7.81 -11.98
CA GLU A 4 16.37 6.82 -10.91
C GLU A 4 15.00 6.44 -10.37
N GLY A 5 14.86 5.19 -9.94
CA GLY A 5 13.59 4.69 -9.42
C GLY A 5 13.57 3.20 -9.14
N PHE A 6 12.40 2.70 -8.83
CA PHE A 6 12.17 1.30 -8.50
C PHE A 6 11.62 0.54 -9.69
N PHE A 7 12.18 -0.63 -9.95
CA PHE A 7 11.64 -1.60 -10.89
C PHE A 7 10.91 -2.68 -10.11
N VAL A 8 9.71 -2.99 -10.53
CA VAL A 8 8.87 -4.01 -9.91
C VAL A 8 8.40 -4.98 -10.98
N ILE A 9 8.72 -6.26 -10.80
CA ILE A 9 8.26 -7.32 -11.69
C ILE A 9 7.43 -8.30 -10.87
N ALA A 10 6.15 -8.40 -11.18
CA ALA A 10 5.22 -9.35 -10.60
C ALA A 10 5.00 -10.50 -11.58
N ASP A 11 5.37 -11.72 -11.19
CA ASP A 11 5.43 -12.90 -12.05
C ASP A 11 4.67 -14.08 -11.45
N LEU A 12 3.87 -14.79 -12.28
CA LEU A 12 3.04 -15.90 -11.83
C LEU A 12 3.86 -17.18 -11.68
N SER A 13 4.05 -17.64 -10.44
CA SER A 13 4.63 -18.96 -10.18
C SER A 13 3.66 -20.07 -10.58
N GLY A 14 4.16 -21.11 -11.27
CA GLY A 14 3.34 -22.22 -11.74
C GLY A 14 2.72 -22.04 -13.12
N TYR A 15 2.89 -20.88 -13.77
CA TYR A 15 2.35 -20.58 -15.09
C TYR A 15 2.74 -21.61 -16.16
N THR A 16 4.01 -21.96 -16.28
CA THR A 16 4.48 -22.96 -17.27
C THR A 16 3.76 -24.29 -17.08
N ARG A 17 3.63 -24.75 -15.84
CA ARG A 17 2.89 -25.99 -15.50
C ARG A 17 1.45 -25.92 -15.92
N LEU A 18 0.76 -24.79 -15.64
CA LEU A 18 -0.63 -24.57 -16.04
C LEU A 18 -0.79 -24.69 -17.54
N LEU A 19 0.05 -24.01 -18.33
CA LEU A 19 -0.06 -24.03 -19.79
C LEU A 19 0.31 -25.38 -20.44
N THR A 20 1.25 -26.11 -19.86
CA THR A 20 1.74 -27.38 -20.44
C THR A 20 0.89 -28.61 -20.05
N GLN A 21 0.16 -28.53 -18.94
CA GLN A 21 -0.61 -29.64 -18.39
C GLN A 21 -2.14 -29.43 -18.44
N SER A 22 -2.62 -28.33 -19.01
CA SER A 22 -4.06 -28.02 -19.10
C SER A 22 -4.48 -27.73 -20.53
N GLU A 23 -5.78 -27.76 -20.77
CA GLU A 23 -6.36 -27.30 -22.02
C GLU A 23 -6.08 -25.79 -22.19
N LEU A 24 -5.58 -25.42 -23.36
CA LEU A 24 -5.05 -24.08 -23.62
C LEU A 24 -6.07 -22.95 -23.36
N GLU A 25 -7.32 -23.14 -23.76
CA GLU A 25 -8.37 -22.13 -23.61
C GLU A 25 -8.71 -21.86 -22.14
N GLN A 26 -8.81 -22.93 -21.32
CA GLN A 26 -9.07 -22.82 -19.89
C GLN A 26 -7.88 -22.20 -19.16
N ALA A 27 -6.66 -22.63 -19.48
CA ALA A 27 -5.43 -22.05 -18.93
C ALA A 27 -5.33 -20.54 -19.24
N GLN A 28 -5.60 -20.15 -20.49
CA GLN A 28 -5.61 -18.75 -20.90
C GLN A 28 -6.68 -17.92 -20.17
N ALA A 29 -7.87 -18.48 -19.92
CA ALA A 29 -8.93 -17.78 -19.19
C ALA A 29 -8.48 -17.46 -17.74
N VAL A 30 -7.90 -18.45 -17.05
CA VAL A 30 -7.36 -18.28 -15.68
C VAL A 30 -6.27 -17.20 -15.68
N VAL A 31 -5.27 -17.32 -16.56
CA VAL A 31 -4.15 -16.36 -16.64
C VAL A 31 -4.63 -14.95 -16.93
N ARG A 32 -5.56 -14.78 -17.88
CA ARG A 32 -6.12 -13.47 -18.23
C ARG A 32 -6.78 -12.80 -17.02
N ASN A 33 -7.59 -13.54 -16.25
CA ASN A 33 -8.25 -13.00 -15.07
C ASN A 33 -7.22 -12.57 -14.00
N LEU A 34 -6.23 -13.41 -13.72
CA LEU A 34 -5.18 -13.09 -12.75
C LEU A 34 -4.33 -11.89 -13.18
N LEU A 35 -3.90 -11.83 -14.46
CA LEU A 35 -3.16 -10.69 -14.99
C LEU A 35 -4.00 -9.40 -14.97
N SER A 36 -5.30 -9.49 -15.29
CA SER A 36 -6.21 -8.33 -15.19
C SER A 36 -6.29 -7.83 -13.75
N THR A 37 -6.42 -8.74 -12.78
CA THR A 37 -6.40 -8.39 -11.35
C THR A 37 -5.09 -7.71 -10.95
N LEU A 38 -3.95 -8.26 -11.37
CA LEU A 38 -2.64 -7.66 -11.06
C LEU A 38 -2.47 -6.28 -11.72
N LEU A 39 -2.92 -6.10 -12.96
CA LEU A 39 -2.92 -4.80 -13.65
C LEU A 39 -3.79 -3.77 -12.92
N GLU A 40 -4.97 -4.16 -12.46
CA GLU A 40 -5.84 -3.30 -11.65
C GLU A 40 -5.19 -2.87 -10.33
N GLN A 41 -4.30 -3.68 -9.77
CA GLN A 41 -3.53 -3.35 -8.58
C GLN A 41 -2.24 -2.58 -8.87
N THR A 42 -1.76 -2.60 -10.12
CA THR A 42 -0.58 -1.83 -10.54
C THR A 42 -1.00 -0.37 -10.78
N ARG A 43 -1.24 0.32 -9.68
CA ARG A 43 -1.69 1.72 -9.65
C ARG A 43 -0.57 2.63 -9.12
N PRO A 44 -0.65 3.96 -9.30
CA PRO A 44 0.31 4.86 -8.67
C PRO A 44 0.54 4.51 -7.18
N PRO A 45 1.82 4.38 -6.76
CA PRO A 45 3.03 4.91 -7.38
C PRO A 45 3.61 4.09 -8.55
N LEU A 46 3.08 2.90 -8.85
CA LEU A 46 3.56 2.04 -9.92
C LEU A 46 3.00 2.46 -11.28
N ILE A 47 3.86 2.47 -12.29
CA ILE A 47 3.55 2.72 -13.69
C ILE A 47 3.84 1.43 -14.46
N VAL A 48 2.85 0.89 -15.16
CA VAL A 48 3.05 -0.28 -16.02
C VAL A 48 3.96 0.09 -17.18
N SER A 49 5.06 -0.63 -17.35
CA SER A 49 5.94 -0.50 -18.51
C SER A 49 5.48 -1.44 -19.62
N ARG A 50 5.32 -2.73 -19.32
CA ARG A 50 4.87 -3.74 -20.29
C ARG A 50 4.44 -5.04 -19.60
N LEU A 51 3.74 -5.87 -20.36
CA LEU A 51 3.47 -7.28 -20.03
C LEU A 51 4.54 -8.16 -20.70
N GLU A 52 5.04 -9.14 -19.97
CA GLU A 52 6.06 -10.10 -20.42
C GLU A 52 5.58 -11.53 -20.15
N GLY A 53 4.72 -12.04 -21.04
CA GLY A 53 4.09 -13.35 -20.83
C GLY A 53 3.16 -13.36 -19.64
N ASP A 54 3.58 -13.99 -18.57
CA ASP A 54 2.88 -14.09 -17.27
C ASP A 54 3.37 -13.08 -16.23
N ALA A 55 4.25 -12.16 -16.62
CA ALA A 55 4.78 -11.14 -15.74
C ALA A 55 4.32 -9.72 -16.11
N ILE A 56 4.17 -8.87 -15.10
CA ILE A 56 3.93 -7.43 -15.24
C ILE A 56 5.22 -6.71 -14.85
N PHE A 57 5.86 -6.06 -15.80
CA PHE A 57 6.94 -5.14 -15.54
C PHE A 57 6.41 -3.73 -15.32
N SER A 58 6.65 -3.19 -14.15
CA SER A 58 6.28 -1.84 -13.74
C SER A 58 7.46 -1.12 -13.10
N TYR A 59 7.36 0.19 -12.96
CA TYR A 59 8.37 1.01 -12.32
C TYR A 59 7.73 2.15 -11.53
N ALA A 60 8.46 2.69 -10.57
CA ALA A 60 8.07 3.88 -9.82
C ALA A 60 9.27 4.87 -9.84
N PRO A 61 9.15 6.01 -10.54
CA PRO A 61 10.15 7.07 -10.47
C PRO A 61 10.36 7.55 -9.04
N GLU A 62 11.55 8.04 -8.72
CA GLU A 62 11.76 8.74 -7.44
C GLU A 62 10.75 9.88 -7.26
N GLY A 63 10.30 10.12 -6.01
CA GLY A 63 9.27 11.10 -5.69
C GLY A 63 7.83 10.62 -5.92
N SER A 64 7.62 9.38 -6.40
CA SER A 64 6.27 8.79 -6.55
C SER A 64 5.60 8.43 -5.22
N PHE A 65 6.38 8.29 -4.16
CA PHE A 65 5.94 8.06 -2.77
C PHE A 65 6.97 8.65 -1.80
N LEU A 66 6.58 8.87 -0.54
CA LEU A 66 7.43 9.51 0.47
C LEU A 66 8.17 8.51 1.37
N GLN A 67 7.65 7.29 1.50
CA GLN A 67 8.25 6.26 2.36
C GLN A 67 8.16 4.87 1.72
N GLY A 68 9.19 4.07 1.89
CA GLY A 68 9.26 2.73 1.32
C GLY A 68 8.16 1.77 1.82
N GLN A 69 7.59 2.03 3.00
CA GLN A 69 6.43 1.29 3.50
C GLN A 69 5.27 1.32 2.51
N THR A 70 5.03 2.43 1.83
CA THR A 70 3.96 2.61 0.84
C THR A 70 4.11 1.66 -0.35
N LEU A 71 5.32 1.56 -0.91
CA LEU A 71 5.57 0.58 -1.97
C LEU A 71 5.40 -0.86 -1.45
N HIS A 72 5.92 -1.16 -0.27
CA HIS A 72 5.77 -2.49 0.35
C HIS A 72 4.29 -2.85 0.54
N GLU A 73 3.46 -1.95 1.10
CA GLU A 73 2.03 -2.16 1.30
C GLU A 73 1.26 -2.28 -0.02
N SER A 74 1.67 -1.56 -1.07
CA SER A 74 1.09 -1.70 -2.41
C SER A 74 1.28 -3.13 -2.96
N LEU A 75 2.46 -3.71 -2.74
CA LEU A 75 2.78 -5.07 -3.18
C LEU A 75 2.08 -6.14 -2.32
N GLU A 76 1.97 -5.93 -1.00
CA GLU A 76 1.16 -6.80 -0.13
C GLU A 76 -0.32 -6.78 -0.56
N ASN A 77 -0.88 -5.61 -0.89
CA ASN A 77 -2.26 -5.48 -1.39
C ASN A 77 -2.45 -6.16 -2.74
N MET A 78 -1.48 -6.03 -3.65
CA MET A 78 -1.46 -6.74 -4.93
C MET A 78 -1.55 -8.26 -4.72
N TYR A 79 -0.73 -8.81 -3.82
CA TYR A 79 -0.79 -10.23 -3.48
C TYR A 79 -2.13 -10.65 -2.87
N CYS A 80 -2.67 -9.87 -1.95
CA CYS A 80 -3.98 -10.14 -1.36
C CYS A 80 -5.11 -10.12 -2.40
N ALA A 81 -5.05 -9.22 -3.38
CA ALA A 81 -6.02 -9.19 -4.49
C ALA A 81 -5.88 -10.44 -5.39
N PHE A 82 -4.65 -10.83 -5.72
CA PHE A 82 -4.35 -12.05 -6.44
C PHE A 82 -4.94 -13.30 -5.75
N ARG A 83 -4.72 -13.43 -4.45
CA ARG A 83 -5.25 -14.56 -3.66
C ARG A 83 -6.78 -14.56 -3.60
N ARG A 84 -7.42 -13.38 -3.45
CA ARG A 84 -8.88 -13.26 -3.53
C ARG A 84 -9.43 -13.69 -4.88
N ALA A 85 -8.77 -13.30 -5.98
CA ALA A 85 -9.17 -13.72 -7.31
C ALA A 85 -9.10 -15.24 -7.49
N LEU A 86 -8.01 -15.88 -7.02
CA LEU A 86 -7.88 -17.34 -7.02
C LEU A 86 -9.01 -18.03 -6.23
N GLU A 87 -9.27 -17.61 -4.99
CA GLU A 87 -10.33 -18.19 -4.17
C GLU A 87 -11.74 -17.97 -4.75
N GLN A 88 -11.98 -16.81 -5.36
CA GLN A 88 -13.26 -16.52 -6.01
C GLN A 88 -13.49 -17.42 -7.21
N GLU A 89 -12.47 -17.66 -7.99
CA GLU A 89 -12.51 -18.61 -9.10
C GLU A 89 -12.77 -20.05 -8.64
N GLU A 90 -12.14 -20.48 -7.54
CA GLU A 90 -12.38 -21.78 -6.95
C GLU A 90 -13.84 -21.98 -6.53
N ARG A 91 -14.45 -20.95 -5.91
CA ARG A 91 -15.85 -21.00 -5.47
C ARG A 91 -16.85 -20.99 -6.63
N ASN A 92 -16.50 -20.33 -7.72
CA ASN A 92 -17.42 -20.16 -8.85
C ASN A 92 -17.34 -21.28 -9.89
N THR A 93 -16.36 -22.19 -9.78
CA THR A 93 -16.09 -23.21 -10.79
C THR A 93 -16.42 -24.60 -10.25
N GLY A 94 -17.50 -25.20 -10.76
CA GLY A 94 -17.82 -26.64 -10.56
C GLY A 94 -17.16 -27.53 -11.63
N CYS A 95 -16.01 -27.12 -12.20
CA CYS A 95 -15.31 -27.81 -13.27
C CYS A 95 -14.15 -28.65 -12.70
N ASP A 96 -14.05 -29.92 -13.09
CA ASP A 96 -12.99 -30.86 -12.70
C ASP A 96 -11.86 -30.97 -13.76
N CYS A 97 -11.70 -29.97 -14.66
CA CYS A 97 -10.64 -29.98 -15.66
C CYS A 97 -9.25 -29.78 -15.06
N GLN A 98 -8.19 -30.08 -15.84
CA GLN A 98 -6.80 -29.97 -15.38
C GLN A 98 -6.42 -28.54 -15.00
N ALA A 99 -6.90 -27.53 -15.71
CA ALA A 99 -6.64 -26.13 -15.36
C ALA A 99 -7.18 -25.79 -13.97
N CYS A 100 -8.39 -26.27 -13.62
CA CYS A 100 -9.00 -26.06 -12.31
C CYS A 100 -8.24 -26.77 -11.19
N SER A 101 -7.67 -27.95 -11.45
CA SER A 101 -6.88 -28.71 -10.48
C SER A 101 -5.48 -28.10 -10.22
N ILE A 102 -4.87 -27.45 -11.23
CA ILE A 102 -3.55 -26.83 -11.12
C ILE A 102 -3.65 -25.41 -10.56
N ARG A 103 -4.73 -24.68 -10.85
CA ARG A 103 -4.95 -23.29 -10.43
C ARG A 103 -4.62 -23.00 -8.95
N PRO A 104 -5.01 -23.81 -7.96
CA PRO A 104 -4.67 -23.57 -6.55
C PRO A 104 -3.16 -23.57 -6.26
N THR A 105 -2.35 -24.14 -7.15
CA THR A 105 -0.90 -24.18 -7.03
C THR A 105 -0.20 -22.96 -7.61
N LEU A 106 -0.95 -22.06 -8.26
CA LEU A 106 -0.42 -20.78 -8.75
C LEU A 106 -0.12 -19.87 -7.56
N ASP A 107 0.96 -19.15 -7.67
CA ASP A 107 1.35 -18.16 -6.69
C ASP A 107 2.02 -16.95 -7.34
N LEU A 108 2.40 -15.96 -6.56
CA LEU A 108 2.98 -14.71 -7.05
C LEU A 108 4.36 -14.47 -6.43
N LYS A 109 5.34 -14.24 -7.27
CA LYS A 109 6.65 -13.72 -6.87
C LYS A 109 6.83 -12.30 -7.40
N VAL A 110 7.34 -11.42 -6.57
CA VAL A 110 7.55 -10.02 -6.91
C VAL A 110 8.98 -9.64 -6.63
N ILE A 111 9.66 -9.15 -7.65
CA ILE A 111 11.04 -8.64 -7.58
C ILE A 111 11.00 -7.13 -7.51
N VAL A 112 11.74 -6.55 -6.56
CA VAL A 112 11.90 -5.10 -6.40
C VAL A 112 13.39 -4.75 -6.45
N HIS A 113 13.77 -3.97 -7.44
CA HIS A 113 15.13 -3.47 -7.61
C HIS A 113 15.12 -1.94 -7.72
N HIS A 114 16.11 -1.28 -7.19
CA HIS A 114 16.28 0.18 -7.31
C HIS A 114 17.55 0.47 -8.10
N GLY A 115 17.44 1.37 -9.09
CA GLY A 115 18.58 1.74 -9.92
C GLY A 115 18.21 2.79 -10.96
N GLN A 116 19.13 2.93 -11.92
CA GLN A 116 19.08 3.97 -12.92
C GLN A 116 18.55 3.45 -14.26
N TYR A 117 17.85 4.32 -14.97
CA TYR A 117 17.28 4.00 -16.28
C TYR A 117 17.18 5.26 -17.16
N VAL A 118 16.98 5.00 -18.44
CA VAL A 118 16.62 5.99 -19.45
C VAL A 118 15.30 5.56 -20.06
N VAL A 119 14.35 6.47 -20.18
CA VAL A 119 13.12 6.25 -20.95
C VAL A 119 13.38 6.65 -22.38
N GLU A 120 13.20 5.72 -23.29
CA GLU A 120 13.31 5.95 -24.73
C GLU A 120 11.97 5.64 -25.40
N LYS A 121 11.56 6.50 -26.33
CA LYS A 121 10.37 6.27 -27.12
C LYS A 121 10.76 5.59 -28.44
N VAL A 122 10.33 4.32 -28.60
CA VAL A 122 10.52 3.54 -29.81
C VAL A 122 9.15 3.37 -30.49
N GLY A 123 8.90 4.16 -31.53
CA GLY A 123 7.57 4.23 -32.17
C GLY A 123 6.53 4.83 -31.19
N GLN A 124 5.50 4.06 -30.85
CA GLN A 124 4.45 4.44 -29.90
C GLN A 124 4.71 3.92 -28.48
N THR A 125 5.79 3.14 -28.26
CA THR A 125 6.05 2.46 -26.99
C THR A 125 7.19 3.13 -26.24
N GLN A 126 7.02 3.33 -24.94
CA GLN A 126 8.10 3.72 -24.05
C GLN A 126 8.85 2.48 -23.57
N VAL A 127 10.16 2.51 -23.67
CA VAL A 127 11.04 1.42 -23.26
C VAL A 127 12.03 1.93 -22.22
N LEU A 128 12.20 1.18 -21.15
CA LEU A 128 13.20 1.46 -20.12
C LEU A 128 14.50 0.74 -20.49
N HIS A 129 15.60 1.49 -20.50
CA HIS A 129 16.94 1.00 -20.77
C HIS A 129 17.88 1.29 -19.60
N GLY A 130 18.75 0.33 -19.27
CA GLY A 130 19.76 0.49 -18.24
C GLY A 130 20.30 -0.84 -17.74
N ALA A 131 21.49 -0.82 -17.14
CA ALA A 131 22.07 -2.02 -16.52
C ALA A 131 21.16 -2.54 -15.39
N ASP A 132 20.59 -1.64 -14.58
CA ASP A 132 19.70 -2.01 -13.48
C ASP A 132 18.37 -2.61 -13.96
N VAL A 133 17.88 -2.21 -15.13
CA VAL A 133 16.73 -2.86 -15.79
C VAL A 133 17.07 -4.31 -16.14
N ILE A 134 18.28 -4.57 -16.64
CA ILE A 134 18.76 -5.94 -16.94
C ILE A 134 18.86 -6.77 -15.66
N VAL A 135 19.38 -6.19 -14.57
CA VAL A 135 19.43 -6.85 -13.26
C VAL A 135 18.03 -7.28 -12.82
N ALA A 136 17.04 -6.37 -12.84
CA ALA A 136 15.68 -6.68 -12.44
C ALA A 136 15.11 -7.88 -13.23
N HIS A 137 15.29 -7.92 -14.56
CA HIS A 137 14.83 -9.04 -15.39
C HIS A 137 15.59 -10.35 -15.11
N ARG A 138 16.90 -10.29 -14.84
CA ARG A 138 17.68 -11.50 -14.50
C ARG A 138 17.20 -12.12 -13.19
N LEU A 139 16.80 -11.30 -12.23
CA LEU A 139 16.27 -11.74 -10.94
C LEU A 139 14.95 -12.53 -11.04
N LEU A 140 14.24 -12.54 -12.16
CA LEU A 140 13.13 -13.47 -12.39
C LEU A 140 13.57 -14.94 -12.39
N LYS A 141 14.81 -15.20 -12.80
CA LYS A 141 15.44 -16.53 -12.76
C LYS A 141 16.31 -16.63 -11.51
N ASN A 142 15.66 -16.79 -10.35
CA ASN A 142 16.31 -16.90 -9.06
C ASN A 142 16.05 -18.27 -8.43
N SER A 143 16.82 -18.60 -7.40
CA SER A 143 16.76 -19.86 -6.65
C SER A 143 16.05 -19.73 -5.29
N ILE A 144 15.25 -18.65 -5.08
CA ILE A 144 14.65 -18.35 -3.79
C ILE A 144 13.71 -19.49 -3.35
N ALA A 145 12.81 -19.94 -4.22
CA ALA A 145 11.86 -21.00 -3.88
C ALA A 145 12.57 -22.31 -3.54
N GLU A 146 13.59 -22.69 -4.29
CA GLU A 146 14.39 -23.89 -4.08
C GLU A 146 15.22 -23.83 -2.79
N SER A 147 15.83 -22.68 -2.51
CA SER A 147 16.75 -22.52 -1.38
C SER A 147 16.03 -22.19 -0.05
N THR A 148 14.83 -21.61 -0.11
CA THR A 148 14.10 -21.14 1.08
C THR A 148 12.85 -21.93 1.38
N GLY A 149 12.26 -22.60 0.38
CA GLY A 149 10.93 -23.22 0.41
C GLY A 149 9.77 -22.23 0.29
N ILE A 150 10.05 -20.92 0.18
CA ILE A 150 9.04 -19.86 0.09
C ILE A 150 8.59 -19.74 -1.38
N GLN A 151 7.33 -20.04 -1.66
CA GLN A 151 6.77 -20.03 -3.03
C GLN A 151 6.24 -18.65 -3.44
N ALA A 152 5.62 -17.93 -2.50
CA ALA A 152 5.12 -16.58 -2.70
C ALA A 152 5.96 -15.57 -1.93
N TYR A 153 6.59 -14.65 -2.61
CA TYR A 153 7.52 -13.72 -1.95
C TYR A 153 7.64 -12.35 -2.61
N LEU A 154 8.03 -11.38 -1.79
CA LEU A 154 8.66 -10.15 -2.26
C LEU A 154 10.18 -10.32 -2.08
N PHE A 155 10.94 -10.06 -3.12
CA PHE A 155 12.39 -9.99 -3.06
C PHE A 155 12.84 -8.56 -3.29
N PHE A 156 13.34 -7.92 -2.24
CA PHE A 156 13.92 -6.58 -2.30
C PHE A 156 15.44 -6.71 -2.44
N THR A 157 16.01 -6.23 -3.53
CA THR A 157 17.47 -6.11 -3.60
C THR A 157 18.00 -5.19 -2.51
N GLU A 158 19.26 -5.31 -2.15
CA GLU A 158 19.89 -4.44 -1.13
C GLU A 158 19.78 -2.96 -1.53
N SER A 159 19.91 -2.63 -2.84
CA SER A 159 19.70 -1.28 -3.36
C SER A 159 18.26 -0.78 -3.13
N ALA A 160 17.26 -1.64 -3.39
CA ALA A 160 15.86 -1.29 -3.15
C ALA A 160 15.57 -1.13 -1.66
N ALA A 161 16.04 -2.05 -0.81
CA ALA A 161 15.84 -1.99 0.64
C ALA A 161 16.44 -0.71 1.26
N LYS A 162 17.62 -0.30 0.76
CA LYS A 162 18.30 0.93 1.17
C LYS A 162 17.53 2.18 0.71
N ALA A 163 17.15 2.24 -0.55
CA ALA A 163 16.40 3.37 -1.12
C ALA A 163 15.00 3.52 -0.47
N MET A 164 14.36 2.39 -0.14
CA MET A 164 13.09 2.36 0.60
C MET A 164 13.23 2.69 2.09
N ALA A 165 14.44 2.81 2.62
CA ALA A 165 14.71 2.99 4.04
C ALA A 165 13.94 1.99 4.93
N LEU A 166 13.92 0.70 4.56
CA LEU A 166 13.13 -0.33 5.24
C LEU A 166 13.56 -0.57 6.69
N GLY A 167 14.73 -0.08 7.12
CA GLY A 167 15.18 -0.07 8.52
C GLY A 167 15.07 -1.45 9.18
N SER A 168 14.42 -1.51 10.35
CA SER A 168 14.20 -2.76 11.10
C SER A 168 13.25 -3.75 10.41
N LEU A 169 12.58 -3.36 9.35
CA LEU A 169 11.71 -4.28 8.60
C LEU A 169 12.52 -5.41 7.96
N VAL A 170 13.74 -5.11 7.45
CA VAL A 170 14.62 -6.13 6.86
C VAL A 170 15.06 -7.20 7.86
N GLU A 171 15.10 -6.90 9.15
CA GLU A 171 15.43 -7.87 10.21
C GLU A 171 14.42 -9.02 10.30
N THR A 172 13.22 -8.81 9.77
CA THR A 172 12.15 -9.82 9.71
C THR A 172 12.14 -10.62 8.42
N MET A 173 13.00 -10.28 7.48
CA MET A 173 13.12 -10.90 6.17
C MET A 173 14.33 -11.86 6.14
N ARG A 174 14.31 -12.78 5.19
CA ARG A 174 15.41 -13.72 4.99
C ARG A 174 16.41 -13.16 3.99
N LEU A 175 17.68 -13.04 4.39
CA LEU A 175 18.75 -12.67 3.47
C LEU A 175 18.93 -13.74 2.40
N HIS A 176 19.07 -13.33 1.15
CA HIS A 176 19.32 -14.20 0.01
C HIS A 176 20.30 -13.54 -0.95
N THR A 177 21.10 -14.35 -1.62
CA THR A 177 22.12 -13.91 -2.60
C THR A 177 21.98 -14.73 -3.87
N GLU A 178 21.88 -14.05 -5.00
CA GLU A 178 21.96 -14.64 -6.33
C GLU A 178 23.28 -14.26 -7.00
N THR A 179 23.81 -15.17 -7.82
CA THR A 179 25.01 -14.92 -8.60
C THR A 179 24.71 -15.11 -10.08
N TYR A 180 24.98 -14.09 -10.87
CA TYR A 180 24.74 -14.12 -12.31
C TYR A 180 26.06 -13.86 -13.06
N GLU A 181 26.25 -14.57 -14.18
CA GLU A 181 27.30 -14.28 -15.11
C GLU A 181 27.24 -12.83 -15.59
N HIS A 182 28.33 -12.11 -15.57
CA HIS A 182 28.50 -10.70 -15.96
C HIS A 182 27.82 -9.65 -15.03
N LEU A 183 27.03 -10.06 -14.05
CA LEU A 183 26.41 -9.13 -13.08
C LEU A 183 26.98 -9.29 -11.66
N GLY A 184 27.66 -10.43 -11.41
CA GLY A 184 28.18 -10.74 -10.08
C GLY A 184 27.09 -11.12 -9.07
N GLU A 185 27.36 -10.84 -7.80
CA GLU A 185 26.44 -11.13 -6.69
C GLU A 185 25.39 -10.02 -6.53
N VAL A 186 24.13 -10.43 -6.44
CA VAL A 186 23.01 -9.56 -6.09
C VAL A 186 22.41 -10.06 -4.79
N LYS A 187 22.59 -9.26 -3.73
CA LYS A 187 22.05 -9.53 -2.41
C LYS A 187 20.70 -8.86 -2.22
N GLY A 188 19.85 -9.46 -1.38
CA GLY A 188 18.55 -8.89 -1.06
C GLY A 188 17.83 -9.64 0.06
N TYR A 189 16.61 -9.22 0.30
CA TYR A 189 15.77 -9.66 1.42
C TYR A 189 14.47 -10.24 0.90
N VAL A 190 14.17 -11.46 1.34
CA VAL A 190 12.97 -12.22 0.97
C VAL A 190 11.91 -12.05 2.07
N CYS A 191 10.74 -11.58 1.69
CA CYS A 191 9.56 -11.50 2.55
C CYS A 191 8.53 -12.54 2.07
N ASP A 192 8.12 -13.47 2.95
CA ASP A 192 7.07 -14.45 2.68
C ASP A 192 5.69 -13.77 2.66
N LEU A 193 4.94 -13.97 1.59
CA LEU A 193 3.62 -13.39 1.37
C LEU A 193 2.46 -14.24 1.93
N HIS A 194 2.65 -15.54 2.14
CA HIS A 194 1.59 -16.40 2.70
C HIS A 194 1.06 -15.89 4.06
N PRO A 195 1.93 -15.52 5.04
CA PRO A 195 1.46 -14.97 6.31
C PRO A 195 0.72 -13.62 6.16
N VAL A 196 0.96 -12.87 5.08
CA VAL A 196 0.24 -11.63 4.80
C VAL A 196 -1.21 -11.96 4.45
N TRP A 197 -1.41 -12.92 3.54
CA TRP A 197 -2.74 -13.39 3.15
C TRP A 197 -3.52 -14.00 4.31
N GLU A 198 -2.90 -14.87 5.11
CA GLU A 198 -3.56 -15.48 6.26
C GLU A 198 -4.06 -14.44 7.27
N ARG A 199 -3.26 -13.42 7.54
CA ARG A 199 -3.69 -12.30 8.39
C ARG A 199 -4.84 -11.51 7.77
N GLU A 200 -4.77 -11.25 6.45
CA GLU A 200 -5.80 -10.48 5.75
C GLU A 200 -7.15 -11.20 5.73
N ARG A 201 -7.17 -12.51 5.51
CA ARG A 201 -8.39 -13.36 5.55
C ARG A 201 -9.11 -13.30 6.89
N GLN A 202 -8.34 -13.20 7.98
CA GLN A 202 -8.88 -13.23 9.35
C GLN A 202 -9.32 -11.86 9.86
N LYS A 203 -8.97 -10.77 9.17
CA LYS A 203 -9.32 -9.41 9.61
C LYS A 203 -10.79 -9.10 9.36
N GLY A 204 -11.51 -8.77 10.44
CA GLY A 204 -12.75 -7.99 10.34
C GLY A 204 -12.49 -6.56 9.86
N ARG A 205 -13.54 -5.82 9.56
CA ARG A 205 -13.49 -4.38 9.26
C ARG A 205 -13.95 -3.59 10.47
N ILE A 206 -13.16 -2.60 10.88
CA ILE A 206 -13.51 -1.65 11.92
C ILE A 206 -13.40 -0.26 11.32
N LEU A 207 -14.53 0.29 10.84
CA LEU A 207 -14.57 1.64 10.33
C LEU A 207 -15.85 2.36 10.80
N VAL A 208 -15.80 3.68 10.77
CA VAL A 208 -16.96 4.54 11.02
C VAL A 208 -17.64 4.77 9.67
N GLU A 209 -18.84 4.23 9.53
CA GLU A 209 -19.63 4.32 8.29
C GLU A 209 -20.33 5.68 8.15
N PRO A 210 -20.75 6.07 6.93
CA PRO A 210 -21.51 7.32 6.73
C PRO A 210 -22.81 7.39 7.51
N ASP A 211 -23.47 6.23 7.73
CA ASP A 211 -24.78 6.11 8.39
C ASP A 211 -24.66 5.93 9.92
N ASP A 212 -23.43 5.86 10.45
CA ASP A 212 -23.21 5.78 11.89
C ASP A 212 -23.62 7.08 12.62
N ASP A 213 -23.77 6.99 13.95
CA ASP A 213 -24.06 8.14 14.82
C ASP A 213 -22.81 9.04 14.93
N LEU A 214 -22.65 9.96 13.97
CA LEU A 214 -21.48 10.82 13.83
C LEU A 214 -21.55 12.08 14.68
N TRP A 215 -20.41 12.50 15.19
CA TRP A 215 -20.22 13.88 15.66
C TRP A 215 -20.05 14.83 14.48
N PHE A 216 -19.18 14.46 13.54
CA PHE A 216 -19.05 15.16 12.28
C PHE A 216 -18.46 14.25 11.19
N ALA A 217 -18.66 14.67 9.96
CA ALA A 217 -17.91 14.21 8.79
C ALA A 217 -17.48 15.43 7.99
N TYR A 218 -16.28 15.35 7.41
CA TYR A 218 -15.77 16.38 6.53
C TYR A 218 -14.87 15.73 5.46
N GLU A 219 -14.88 16.31 4.26
CA GLU A 219 -14.07 15.79 3.16
C GLU A 219 -13.30 16.90 2.43
N VAL A 220 -12.17 16.53 1.87
CA VAL A 220 -11.36 17.39 1.02
C VAL A 220 -10.82 16.59 -0.17
N GLU A 221 -10.68 17.23 -1.31
CA GLU A 221 -10.00 16.64 -2.47
C GLU A 221 -8.56 17.12 -2.54
N VAL A 222 -7.63 16.19 -2.77
CA VAL A 222 -6.20 16.45 -2.92
C VAL A 222 -5.71 15.96 -4.28
N PRO A 223 -4.83 16.70 -4.98
CA PRO A 223 -4.44 16.43 -6.37
C PRO A 223 -3.32 15.38 -6.50
N VAL A 224 -3.37 14.35 -5.65
CA VAL A 224 -2.40 13.25 -5.63
C VAL A 224 -3.11 11.91 -5.56
N PRO A 225 -2.49 10.81 -6.03
CA PRO A 225 -3.09 9.47 -5.92
C PRO A 225 -3.20 9.00 -4.48
N PRO A 226 -4.07 7.98 -4.19
CA PRO A 226 -4.32 7.48 -2.84
C PRO A 226 -3.07 7.09 -2.07
N ALA A 227 -2.08 6.46 -2.70
CA ALA A 227 -0.86 6.05 -2.04
C ALA A 227 -0.07 7.25 -1.49
N LEU A 228 0.03 8.32 -2.26
CA LEU A 228 0.73 9.54 -1.82
C LEU A 228 -0.10 10.33 -0.79
N ALA A 229 -1.43 10.40 -0.96
CA ALA A 229 -2.33 10.97 0.05
C ALA A 229 -2.22 10.22 1.39
N TRP A 230 -2.07 8.90 1.33
CA TRP A 230 -1.84 8.03 2.50
C TRP A 230 -0.58 8.40 3.26
N ASP A 231 0.54 8.63 2.55
CA ASP A 231 1.80 9.09 3.16
C ASP A 231 1.61 10.39 3.93
N TYR A 232 0.98 11.39 3.29
CA TYR A 232 0.71 12.66 3.96
C TYR A 232 -0.16 12.55 5.20
N LEU A 233 -1.16 11.65 5.18
CA LEU A 233 -2.07 11.45 6.30
C LEU A 233 -1.40 10.76 7.49
N HIS A 234 -0.50 9.81 7.23
CA HIS A 234 -0.06 8.87 8.27
C HIS A 234 1.41 8.97 8.63
N MET A 235 2.28 9.50 7.75
CA MET A 235 3.67 9.77 8.06
C MET A 235 3.77 10.80 9.19
N PRO A 236 4.48 10.51 10.32
CA PRO A 236 4.45 11.35 11.51
C PRO A 236 4.83 12.81 11.24
N GLU A 237 5.86 13.06 10.43
CA GLU A 237 6.35 14.39 10.09
C GLU A 237 5.29 15.18 9.29
N LYS A 238 4.65 14.55 8.31
CA LYS A 238 3.59 15.16 7.51
C LYS A 238 2.33 15.39 8.35
N LYS A 239 1.96 14.39 9.16
CA LYS A 239 0.82 14.50 10.08
C LYS A 239 1.00 15.64 11.08
N ARG A 240 2.20 15.82 11.61
CA ARG A 240 2.54 16.95 12.47
C ARG A 240 2.30 18.29 11.77
N GLN A 241 2.69 18.40 10.50
CA GLN A 241 2.56 19.63 9.72
C GLN A 241 1.08 19.99 9.47
N TRP A 242 0.28 19.06 8.92
CA TRP A 242 -1.11 19.39 8.55
C TRP A 242 -2.05 19.52 9.75
N LEU A 243 -1.79 18.82 10.87
CA LEU A 243 -2.52 19.04 12.12
C LEU A 243 -1.97 20.20 12.95
N GLN A 244 -0.86 20.83 12.53
CA GLN A 244 -0.19 21.91 13.27
C GLN A 244 0.16 21.51 14.71
N LEU A 245 0.73 20.31 14.87
CA LEU A 245 1.13 19.79 16.18
C LEU A 245 2.54 20.28 16.58
N ASP A 246 2.75 20.51 17.88
CA ASP A 246 4.07 20.78 18.41
C ASP A 246 4.97 19.54 18.35
N GLY A 247 4.37 18.36 18.55
CA GLY A 247 5.08 17.09 18.49
C GLY A 247 4.18 15.90 18.20
N ILE A 248 4.80 14.84 17.67
CA ILE A 248 4.18 13.53 17.51
C ILE A 248 5.19 12.44 17.89
N ARG A 249 4.77 11.51 18.76
CA ARG A 249 5.56 10.33 19.10
C ARG A 249 4.82 9.09 18.64
N VAL A 250 5.52 8.23 17.92
CA VAL A 250 4.98 6.94 17.46
C VAL A 250 5.49 5.85 18.39
N THR A 251 4.58 5.03 18.89
CA THR A 251 4.91 3.88 19.75
C THR A 251 4.20 2.62 19.25
N SER A 252 4.63 1.47 19.73
CA SER A 252 4.04 0.16 19.38
C SER A 252 4.11 -0.16 17.91
N LEU A 253 5.21 0.21 17.23
CA LEU A 253 5.46 -0.20 15.85
C LEU A 253 5.50 -1.73 15.75
N ARG A 254 4.80 -2.29 14.78
CA ARG A 254 4.92 -3.70 14.43
C ARG A 254 6.00 -3.88 13.36
N LYS A 255 7.10 -4.54 13.71
CA LYS A 255 8.22 -4.79 12.78
C LYS A 255 8.69 -3.50 12.07
N GLY A 256 8.76 -2.39 12.81
CA GLY A 256 9.21 -1.10 12.27
C GLY A 256 8.19 -0.35 11.40
N ARG A 257 6.94 -0.85 11.26
CA ARG A 257 5.89 -0.22 10.42
C ARG A 257 4.79 0.41 11.25
N VAL A 258 4.22 1.50 10.74
CA VAL A 258 2.94 2.05 11.19
C VAL A 258 1.82 1.15 10.70
N GLY A 259 0.82 0.86 11.53
CA GLY A 259 -0.29 -0.01 11.16
C GLY A 259 -1.23 -0.25 12.34
N ALA A 260 -2.12 -1.24 12.21
CA ALA A 260 -2.99 -1.63 13.32
C ALA A 260 -2.17 -2.02 14.56
N GLY A 261 -2.53 -1.45 15.72
CA GLY A 261 -1.79 -1.57 16.98
C GLY A 261 -0.76 -0.47 17.24
N THR A 262 -0.44 0.36 16.26
CA THR A 262 0.42 1.55 16.44
C THR A 262 -0.34 2.65 17.18
N VAL A 263 0.41 3.41 18.00
CA VAL A 263 -0.11 4.58 18.72
C VAL A 263 0.63 5.83 18.28
N HIS A 264 -0.11 6.82 17.78
CA HIS A 264 0.39 8.18 17.60
C HIS A 264 0.00 9.03 18.80
N GLN A 265 0.96 9.43 19.59
CA GLN A 265 0.77 10.40 20.66
C GLN A 265 1.04 11.80 20.10
N CYS A 266 -0.03 12.59 20.00
CA CYS A 266 -0.01 13.95 19.45
C CYS A 266 0.02 14.96 20.58
N VAL A 267 0.83 16.04 20.43
CA VAL A 267 0.99 17.11 21.41
C VAL A 267 0.69 18.44 20.74
N GLN A 268 -0.16 19.25 21.36
CA GLN A 268 -0.47 20.64 20.95
C GLN A 268 -0.68 21.51 22.19
N GLY A 269 0.18 22.48 22.43
CA GLY A 269 0.18 23.26 23.64
C GLY A 269 0.32 22.39 24.89
N ARG A 270 -0.67 22.48 25.79
CA ARG A 270 -0.76 21.64 26.98
C ARG A 270 -1.56 20.37 26.79
N GLN A 271 -2.14 20.17 25.62
CA GLN A 271 -2.99 19.03 25.34
C GLN A 271 -2.16 17.88 24.74
N THR A 272 -2.48 16.67 25.18
CA THR A 272 -1.90 15.44 24.63
C THR A 272 -3.02 14.44 24.42
N TRP A 273 -3.10 13.87 23.22
CA TRP A 273 -4.05 12.80 22.91
C TRP A 273 -3.37 11.67 22.15
N ARG A 274 -4.01 10.51 22.16
CA ARG A 274 -3.47 9.30 21.54
C ARG A 274 -4.44 8.77 20.50
N HIS A 275 -3.93 8.51 19.32
CA HIS A 275 -4.60 7.77 18.25
C HIS A 275 -4.11 6.33 18.32
N PHE A 276 -4.93 5.43 18.79
CA PHE A 276 -4.66 4.00 18.78
C PHE A 276 -5.28 3.40 17.51
N PHE A 277 -4.47 3.02 16.52
CA PHE A 277 -4.96 2.45 15.28
C PHE A 277 -5.49 1.04 15.50
N VAL A 278 -6.80 0.85 15.29
CA VAL A 278 -7.51 -0.43 15.47
C VAL A 278 -7.72 -1.17 14.15
N ASP A 279 -7.80 -0.45 13.03
CA ASP A 279 -7.84 -1.02 11.69
C ASP A 279 -6.99 -0.18 10.73
N TRP A 280 -6.35 -0.88 9.81
CA TRP A 280 -5.39 -0.31 8.87
C TRP A 280 -5.51 -1.03 7.55
N ARG A 281 -6.10 -0.36 6.57
CA ARG A 281 -6.30 -0.82 5.20
C ARG A 281 -5.60 0.18 4.28
N PRO A 282 -4.35 -0.06 3.92
CA PRO A 282 -3.56 0.89 3.15
C PRO A 282 -4.28 1.35 1.89
N PHE A 283 -4.33 2.67 1.69
CA PHE A 283 -4.93 3.38 0.57
C PHE A 283 -6.46 3.34 0.49
N GLU A 284 -7.13 2.65 1.42
CA GLU A 284 -8.58 2.62 1.57
C GLU A 284 -9.01 3.43 2.79
N TYR A 285 -8.59 3.01 3.99
CA TYR A 285 -8.90 3.72 5.24
C TYR A 285 -8.01 3.30 6.40
N ALA A 286 -7.90 4.19 7.40
CA ALA A 286 -7.38 3.86 8.72
C ALA A 286 -8.36 4.33 9.79
N THR A 287 -8.64 3.45 10.77
CA THR A 287 -9.46 3.76 11.92
C THR A 287 -8.64 3.77 13.20
N ALA A 288 -8.76 4.86 13.95
CA ALA A 288 -8.15 4.99 15.26
C ALA A 288 -9.20 5.19 16.36
N GLU A 289 -8.87 4.72 17.55
CA GLU A 289 -9.65 4.97 18.76
C GLU A 289 -8.98 6.06 19.61
N TYR A 290 -9.83 6.91 20.19
CA TYR A 290 -9.50 7.83 21.27
C TYR A 290 -10.03 7.27 22.57
N LEU A 291 -9.16 7.17 23.56
CA LEU A 291 -9.57 6.86 24.92
C LEU A 291 -10.05 8.15 25.59
N LEU A 292 -11.28 8.16 26.05
CA LEU A 292 -11.94 9.27 26.71
C LEU A 292 -12.03 9.05 28.22
N PRO A 293 -12.30 10.10 29.02
CA PRO A 293 -12.60 9.95 30.43
C PRO A 293 -13.69 8.89 30.69
N LEU A 294 -13.70 8.34 31.90
CA LEU A 294 -14.64 7.28 32.31
C LEU A 294 -14.60 6.02 31.42
N ARG A 295 -13.42 5.70 30.85
CA ARG A 295 -13.25 4.58 29.91
C ARG A 295 -14.15 4.64 28.68
N GLY A 296 -14.55 5.85 28.25
CA GLY A 296 -15.24 6.05 26.99
C GLY A 296 -14.31 5.88 25.80
N ILE A 297 -14.93 5.63 24.66
CA ILE A 297 -14.24 5.48 23.37
C ILE A 297 -14.93 6.35 22.33
N SER A 298 -14.13 6.99 21.48
CA SER A 298 -14.60 7.55 20.21
C SER A 298 -13.73 7.04 19.09
N ARG A 299 -14.33 6.73 17.94
CA ARG A 299 -13.60 6.23 16.76
C ARG A 299 -13.56 7.29 15.68
N ILE A 300 -12.41 7.39 15.05
CA ILE A 300 -12.22 8.21 13.86
C ILE A 300 -11.73 7.35 12.71
N THR A 301 -12.35 7.51 11.56
CA THR A 301 -11.90 6.90 10.30
C THR A 301 -11.47 7.99 9.34
N LEU A 302 -10.27 7.83 8.79
CA LEU A 302 -9.77 8.56 7.62
C LEU A 302 -9.89 7.62 6.43
N ALA A 303 -10.81 7.91 5.51
CA ALA A 303 -11.07 7.11 4.32
C ALA A 303 -10.63 7.83 3.05
N LEU A 304 -10.10 7.09 2.10
CA LEU A 304 -9.65 7.58 0.81
C LEU A 304 -10.51 7.00 -0.31
N THR A 305 -10.89 7.84 -1.25
CA THR A 305 -11.60 7.41 -2.46
C THR A 305 -10.88 7.99 -3.68
N PRO A 306 -10.39 7.14 -4.60
CA PRO A 306 -9.79 7.61 -5.85
C PRO A 306 -10.77 8.49 -6.64
N ARG A 307 -10.25 9.54 -7.29
CA ARG A 307 -10.94 10.44 -8.21
C ARG A 307 -10.13 10.62 -9.47
N GLU A 308 -10.74 11.12 -10.54
CA GLU A 308 -10.04 11.39 -11.79
C GLU A 308 -8.90 12.40 -11.65
N SER A 309 -9.08 13.39 -10.77
CA SER A 309 -8.12 14.47 -10.51
C SER A 309 -7.22 14.23 -9.29
N GLY A 310 -7.38 13.11 -8.58
CA GLY A 310 -6.62 12.85 -7.35
C GLY A 310 -7.33 11.93 -6.39
N THR A 311 -7.43 12.34 -5.12
CA THR A 311 -8.01 11.54 -4.05
C THR A 311 -8.96 12.40 -3.21
N ARG A 312 -10.13 11.86 -2.93
CA ARG A 312 -11.01 12.37 -1.88
C ARG A 312 -10.61 11.76 -0.55
N VAL A 313 -10.29 12.60 0.41
CA VAL A 313 -10.01 12.26 1.81
C VAL A 313 -11.21 12.63 2.65
N CYS A 314 -11.80 11.65 3.33
CA CYS A 314 -12.95 11.83 4.21
C CYS A 314 -12.57 11.50 5.64
N VAL A 315 -12.86 12.40 6.59
CA VAL A 315 -12.80 12.12 8.03
C VAL A 315 -14.20 11.92 8.58
N ARG A 316 -14.39 10.85 9.37
CA ARG A 316 -15.62 10.59 10.10
C ARG A 316 -15.29 10.34 11.55
N LEU A 317 -15.89 11.10 12.46
CA LEU A 317 -15.76 10.92 13.91
C LEU A 317 -17.08 10.48 14.48
N ALA A 318 -17.10 9.26 15.03
CA ALA A 318 -18.27 8.73 15.73
C ALA A 318 -18.49 9.45 17.06
N LYS A 319 -19.76 9.56 17.50
CA LYS A 319 -20.05 10.06 18.84
C LYS A 319 -19.42 9.18 19.92
N PRO A 320 -18.97 9.79 21.02
CA PRO A 320 -18.44 9.05 22.16
C PRO A 320 -19.41 7.99 22.67
N GLN A 321 -18.85 6.84 23.04
CA GLN A 321 -19.57 5.70 23.57
C GLN A 321 -18.90 5.20 24.87
N GLY A 322 -19.72 4.76 25.80
CA GLY A 322 -19.31 4.03 27.00
C GLY A 322 -19.85 2.61 26.99
N SER A 323 -19.46 1.79 27.96
CA SER A 323 -19.89 0.38 28.08
C SER A 323 -21.38 0.23 28.46
N ARG A 324 -22.02 1.32 28.99
CA ARG A 324 -23.42 1.36 29.39
C ARG A 324 -24.06 2.65 28.89
N GLN A 325 -25.38 2.64 28.68
CA GLN A 325 -26.14 3.81 28.18
C GLN A 325 -25.98 5.05 29.07
N LEU A 326 -26.10 4.90 30.40
CA LEU A 326 -25.89 6.00 31.35
C LEU A 326 -24.49 6.60 31.25
N GLN A 327 -23.46 5.74 31.18
CA GLN A 327 -22.10 6.17 31.02
C GLN A 327 -21.90 6.91 29.68
N THR A 328 -22.50 6.42 28.60
CA THR A 328 -22.49 7.07 27.28
C THR A 328 -23.10 8.47 27.37
N ALA A 329 -24.22 8.62 28.02
CA ALA A 329 -24.89 9.94 28.22
C ALA A 329 -23.97 10.92 28.98
N ILE A 330 -23.34 10.46 30.07
CA ILE A 330 -22.41 11.27 30.86
C ILE A 330 -21.20 11.70 30.03
N ILE A 331 -20.58 10.77 29.28
CA ILE A 331 -19.43 11.06 28.44
C ILE A 331 -19.80 12.07 27.34
N ARG A 332 -20.96 11.88 26.69
CA ARG A 332 -21.45 12.79 25.64
C ARG A 332 -21.70 14.19 26.19
N GLY A 333 -22.30 14.29 27.37
CA GLY A 333 -22.52 15.56 28.05
C GLY A 333 -21.20 16.28 28.40
N PHE A 334 -20.24 15.55 28.92
CA PHE A 334 -18.91 16.09 29.22
C PHE A 334 -18.14 16.54 27.98
N MET A 335 -18.26 15.81 26.89
CA MET A 335 -17.54 16.08 25.63
C MET A 335 -18.27 17.10 24.73
N ALA A 336 -19.54 17.36 24.94
CA ALA A 336 -20.34 18.23 24.08
C ALA A 336 -19.75 19.65 23.88
N PRO A 337 -19.21 20.34 24.91
CA PRO A 337 -18.57 21.65 24.73
C PRO A 337 -17.36 21.63 23.81
N LEU A 338 -16.62 20.52 23.75
CA LEU A 338 -15.41 20.36 22.95
C LEU A 338 -15.68 20.02 21.48
N ARG A 339 -16.91 19.68 21.14
CA ARG A 339 -17.30 19.24 19.79
C ARG A 339 -16.87 20.24 18.71
N SER A 340 -17.25 21.51 18.88
CA SER A 340 -16.97 22.55 17.90
C SER A 340 -15.47 22.79 17.69
N GLU A 341 -14.70 22.73 18.77
CA GLU A 341 -13.24 22.87 18.70
C GLU A 341 -12.61 21.69 17.95
N ILE A 342 -13.02 20.46 18.27
CA ILE A 342 -12.53 19.24 17.62
C ILE A 342 -12.88 19.27 16.12
N GLU A 343 -14.14 19.60 15.76
CA GLU A 343 -14.59 19.70 14.37
C GLU A 343 -13.80 20.77 13.61
N THR A 344 -13.63 21.94 14.19
CA THR A 344 -12.84 23.04 13.59
C THR A 344 -11.41 22.65 13.39
N GLY A 345 -10.79 21.98 14.38
CA GLY A 345 -9.41 21.49 14.30
C GLY A 345 -9.21 20.50 13.14
N TRP A 346 -10.11 19.53 13.00
CA TRP A 346 -10.05 18.57 11.91
C TRP A 346 -10.29 19.19 10.53
N ARG A 347 -11.28 20.10 10.43
CA ARG A 347 -11.56 20.84 9.19
C ARG A 347 -10.36 21.66 8.75
N LYS A 348 -9.77 22.43 9.68
CA LYS A 348 -8.56 23.21 9.42
C LYS A 348 -7.40 22.30 9.02
N GLY A 349 -7.20 21.18 9.73
CA GLY A 349 -6.15 20.21 9.42
C GLY A 349 -6.26 19.67 8.00
N LEU A 350 -7.46 19.25 7.55
CA LEU A 350 -7.63 18.75 6.19
C LEU A 350 -7.45 19.83 5.10
N LEU A 351 -7.78 21.09 5.37
CA LEU A 351 -7.46 22.19 4.47
C LEU A 351 -5.94 22.42 4.39
N ASN A 352 -5.24 22.42 5.52
CA ASN A 352 -3.78 22.50 5.57
C ASN A 352 -3.12 21.32 4.84
N LEU A 353 -3.69 20.11 4.94
CA LEU A 353 -3.21 18.94 4.21
C LEU A 353 -3.17 19.21 2.71
N ARG A 354 -4.26 19.76 2.17
CA ARG A 354 -4.34 20.13 0.75
C ARG A 354 -3.30 21.20 0.39
N GLU A 355 -3.21 22.25 1.16
CA GLU A 355 -2.23 23.35 0.93
C GLU A 355 -0.78 22.84 0.92
N ILE A 356 -0.42 21.94 1.85
CA ILE A 356 0.92 21.35 1.93
C ILE A 356 1.21 20.50 0.69
N ILE A 357 0.24 19.68 0.25
CA ILE A 357 0.37 18.87 -0.95
C ILE A 357 0.54 19.75 -2.18
N GLU A 358 -0.28 20.79 -2.36
CA GLU A 358 -0.21 21.72 -3.47
C GLU A 358 1.14 22.47 -3.48
N ALA A 359 1.65 22.86 -2.31
CA ALA A 359 2.97 23.47 -2.18
C ALA A 359 4.12 22.52 -2.54
N ASP A 360 4.01 21.25 -2.14
CA ASP A 360 5.02 20.21 -2.46
C ASP A 360 5.03 19.89 -3.96
N ILE A 361 3.87 19.92 -4.63
CA ILE A 361 3.74 19.82 -6.10
C ILE A 361 4.40 21.03 -6.77
N ALA A 362 4.04 22.25 -6.37
CA ALA A 362 4.58 23.47 -6.95
C ALA A 362 6.12 23.58 -6.81
N ALA A 363 6.66 22.99 -5.76
CA ALA A 363 8.10 22.90 -5.51
C ALA A 363 8.79 21.72 -6.25
N GLY A 364 8.05 20.92 -7.02
CA GLY A 364 8.58 19.73 -7.72
C GLY A 364 9.07 18.61 -6.82
N ARG A 365 8.62 18.57 -5.55
CA ARG A 365 9.02 17.54 -4.59
C ARG A 365 8.27 16.22 -4.77
N ILE A 366 7.08 16.28 -5.37
CA ILE A 366 6.21 15.14 -5.66
C ILE A 366 5.56 15.29 -7.03
N LEU A 367 5.18 14.14 -7.63
CA LEU A 367 4.48 14.13 -8.92
C LEU A 367 2.96 14.27 -8.71
N THR A 368 2.31 15.05 -9.56
CA THR A 368 0.85 15.16 -9.57
C THR A 368 0.19 13.86 -10.02
N HIS A 369 -1.08 13.68 -9.68
CA HIS A 369 -1.88 12.56 -10.19
C HIS A 369 -1.93 12.53 -11.73
N THR A 370 -2.02 13.69 -12.36
CA THR A 370 -2.05 13.83 -13.83
C THR A 370 -0.71 13.45 -14.47
N GLU A 371 0.42 13.84 -13.87
CA GLU A 371 1.75 13.47 -14.36
C GLU A 371 1.98 11.97 -14.26
N GLN A 372 1.59 11.34 -13.15
CA GLN A 372 1.67 9.89 -12.98
C GLN A 372 0.75 9.15 -13.97
N ARG A 373 -0.48 9.64 -14.22
CA ARG A 373 -1.37 9.07 -15.25
C ARG A 373 -0.85 9.24 -16.66
N ARG A 374 -0.26 10.39 -17.00
CA ARG A 374 0.37 10.59 -18.31
C ARG A 374 1.53 9.63 -18.54
N ALA A 375 2.31 9.36 -17.51
CA ALA A 375 3.36 8.36 -17.58
C ALA A 375 2.84 6.92 -17.76
N GLN A 376 1.60 6.62 -17.33
CA GLN A 376 0.93 5.34 -17.59
C GLN A 376 0.33 5.25 -18.99
N ALA A 377 -0.13 6.37 -19.55
CA ALA A 377 -0.84 6.41 -20.83
C ALA A 377 0.09 6.64 -22.04
N ALA A 378 1.35 6.98 -21.82
CA ALA A 378 2.38 7.23 -22.83
C ALA A 378 3.25 6.00 -23.08
#